data_c0c06a1834ee927b7cd51a890cf65bcc
#
_entry.id   c0c06a1834ee927b7cd51a890cf65bcc
#
_cell.length_a   1.000
_cell.length_b   1.000
_cell.length_c   1.000
_cell.angle_alpha   90.00
_cell.angle_beta   90.00
_cell.angle_gamma   90.00
#
_symmetry.space_group_name_H-M   'P 1'
#
loop_
_entity.id
_entity.type
_entity.pdbx_description
1 polymer ?
#
loop_
_entity_poly.entity_id
_entity_poly.type
_entity_poly.pdbx_seq_one_letter_code
_entity_poly.pdbx_strand_id
1 'polypeptide(L)'
;MSQKVIQYIGRTTDFRGNTLWELVANLPNWGVGRMLIRNMFQRYPEPCFMRILKVQAVDEKPGEERKVRVTVEKTWRGVTQPKPVEIYSTSYKADYELVPVEEEQKFLKNTKKVGEVILPNKIEFPPLLREYIREETGESNPLMNVHFKKTYNKQARIAAEGEQPTVQLGMSLSKPPEVSAKLYEGLL
;
A
#
# COMPACT_ATOMS: atom_id res chain seq x y z
N MET A 1 -34.55 -33.27 15.76
CA MET A 1 -34.28 -32.42 14.57
C MET A 1 -32.84 -32.00 14.66
N SER A 2 -32.00 -32.46 13.73
CA SER A 2 -30.56 -32.07 13.71
C SER A 2 -30.45 -30.63 13.22
N GLN A 3 -29.95 -29.72 14.05
CA GLN A 3 -29.59 -28.37 13.63
C GLN A 3 -28.42 -28.46 12.63
N LYS A 4 -28.65 -28.05 11.40
CA LYS A 4 -27.60 -27.88 10.41
C LYS A 4 -26.71 -26.71 10.86
N VAL A 5 -25.51 -27.03 11.34
CA VAL A 5 -24.48 -26.02 11.60
C VAL A 5 -23.90 -25.57 10.26
N ILE A 6 -24.17 -24.32 9.87
CA ILE A 6 -23.58 -23.72 8.67
C ILE A 6 -22.16 -23.28 9.04
N GLN A 7 -21.18 -23.92 8.47
CA GLN A 7 -19.78 -23.52 8.63
C GLN A 7 -19.40 -22.59 7.48
N TYR A 8 -19.07 -21.33 7.79
CA TYR A 8 -18.56 -20.38 6.81
C TYR A 8 -17.09 -20.67 6.54
N ILE A 9 -16.76 -21.00 5.29
CA ILE A 9 -15.39 -21.21 4.85
C ILE A 9 -14.94 -19.95 4.11
N GLY A 10 -13.93 -19.25 4.64
CA GLY A 10 -13.38 -18.02 4.08
C GLY A 10 -13.54 -16.80 5.00
N ARG A 11 -13.14 -15.63 4.50
CA ARG A 11 -13.29 -14.36 5.25
C ARG A 11 -14.73 -13.88 5.17
N THR A 12 -15.46 -13.96 6.28
CA THR A 12 -16.69 -13.19 6.45
C THR A 12 -16.30 -11.73 6.66
N THR A 13 -16.71 -10.87 5.74
CA THR A 13 -16.60 -9.41 5.92
C THR A 13 -17.88 -8.96 6.58
N ASP A 14 -17.89 -8.89 7.91
CA ASP A 14 -18.96 -8.21 8.62
C ASP A 14 -18.78 -6.71 8.38
N PHE A 15 -19.63 -6.14 7.54
CA PHE A 15 -19.70 -4.69 7.37
C PHE A 15 -20.37 -4.10 8.63
N ARG A 16 -19.56 -3.75 9.61
CA ARG A 16 -20.00 -3.01 10.80
C ARG A 16 -19.53 -1.57 10.64
N GLY A 17 -20.45 -0.63 10.62
CA GLY A 17 -20.13 0.78 10.49
C GLY A 17 -21.08 1.48 9.52
N ASN A 18 -20.66 2.65 9.05
CA ASN A 18 -21.40 3.49 8.14
C ASN A 18 -20.72 3.55 6.78
N THR A 19 -21.45 3.97 5.75
CA THR A 19 -20.84 4.33 4.48
C THR A 19 -20.04 5.61 4.64
N LEU A 20 -19.04 5.80 3.79
CA LEU A 20 -18.23 7.01 3.88
C LEU A 20 -19.05 8.28 3.61
N TRP A 21 -20.08 8.19 2.76
CA TRP A 21 -21.02 9.29 2.52
C TRP A 21 -21.78 9.68 3.80
N GLU A 22 -22.38 8.73 4.49
CA GLU A 22 -23.13 8.98 5.73
C GLU A 22 -22.28 9.69 6.78
N LEU A 23 -21.00 9.31 6.90
CA LEU A 23 -20.09 9.97 7.83
C LEU A 23 -19.79 11.40 7.41
N VAL A 24 -19.31 11.62 6.18
CA VAL A 24 -18.85 12.95 5.78
C VAL A 24 -19.98 13.94 5.60
N ALA A 25 -21.18 13.52 5.19
CA ALA A 25 -22.33 14.38 5.02
C ALA A 25 -22.84 14.98 6.34
N ASN A 26 -22.65 14.28 7.47
CA ASN A 26 -23.10 14.71 8.79
C ASN A 26 -22.03 15.47 9.59
N LEU A 27 -20.84 15.68 9.02
CA LEU A 27 -19.75 16.35 9.69
C LEU A 27 -19.59 17.81 9.23
N PRO A 28 -19.26 18.76 10.12
CA PRO A 28 -18.88 20.10 9.70
C PRO A 28 -17.68 20.07 8.78
N ASN A 29 -17.68 20.93 7.75
CA ASN A 29 -16.66 20.99 6.73
C ASN A 29 -16.38 19.62 6.06
N TRP A 30 -17.43 18.80 5.88
CA TRP A 30 -17.33 17.46 5.29
C TRP A 30 -16.34 16.53 6.02
N GLY A 31 -16.07 16.84 7.29
CA GLY A 31 -15.12 16.08 8.12
C GLY A 31 -13.65 16.23 7.70
N VAL A 32 -13.28 17.26 6.96
CA VAL A 32 -11.88 17.53 6.61
C VAL A 32 -11.04 17.71 7.89
N GLY A 33 -9.93 17.00 7.98
CA GLY A 33 -9.06 16.95 9.15
C GLY A 33 -9.39 15.82 10.15
N ARG A 34 -10.60 15.24 10.09
CA ARG A 34 -11.03 14.15 10.99
C ARG A 34 -10.41 12.80 10.59
N MET A 35 -10.32 11.95 11.57
CA MET A 35 -9.74 10.61 11.43
C MET A 35 -10.84 9.54 11.29
N LEU A 36 -10.64 8.64 10.33
CA LEU A 36 -11.53 7.51 10.04
C LEU A 36 -10.77 6.20 10.16
N ILE A 37 -11.47 5.16 10.58
CA ILE A 37 -10.98 3.78 10.52
C ILE A 37 -11.90 2.95 9.62
N ARG A 38 -11.36 1.84 9.14
CA ARG A 38 -12.18 0.76 8.55
C ARG A 38 -12.13 -0.45 9.45
N ASN A 39 -13.31 -0.97 9.78
CA ASN A 39 -13.43 -2.09 10.70
C ASN A 39 -12.71 -3.34 10.22
N MET A 40 -12.71 -3.60 8.90
CA MET A 40 -11.96 -4.71 8.32
C MET A 40 -10.44 -4.62 8.56
N PHE A 41 -9.90 -3.45 8.86
CA PHE A 41 -8.45 -3.26 9.09
C PHE A 41 -8.08 -3.33 10.58
N GLN A 42 -9.07 -3.30 11.49
CA GLN A 42 -8.82 -3.35 12.94
C GLN A 42 -8.37 -4.74 13.43
N ARG A 43 -8.33 -5.72 12.56
CA ARG A 43 -7.71 -7.03 12.83
C ARG A 43 -6.19 -7.01 12.97
N TYR A 44 -5.54 -5.92 12.54
CA TYR A 44 -4.09 -5.76 12.66
C TYR A 44 -3.75 -5.12 14.02
N PRO A 45 -2.70 -5.58 14.72
CA PRO A 45 -2.27 -5.00 15.98
C PRO A 45 -1.71 -3.58 15.82
N GLU A 46 -1.14 -3.28 14.64
CA GLU A 46 -0.63 -1.94 14.35
C GLU A 46 -1.76 -1.03 13.87
N PRO A 47 -1.71 0.28 14.20
CA PRO A 47 -2.77 1.21 13.86
C PRO A 47 -2.99 1.36 12.36
N CYS A 48 -4.25 1.24 11.95
CA CYS A 48 -4.70 1.45 10.58
C CYS A 48 -5.80 2.51 10.56
N PHE A 49 -5.51 3.70 10.05
CA PHE A 49 -6.46 4.81 9.99
C PHE A 49 -6.24 5.69 8.76
N MET A 50 -7.17 6.61 8.53
CA MET A 50 -7.14 7.55 7.42
C MET A 50 -7.56 8.92 7.92
N ARG A 51 -6.83 9.97 7.55
CA ARG A 51 -7.21 11.35 7.81
C ARG A 51 -7.78 11.98 6.54
N ILE A 52 -8.95 12.58 6.64
CA ILE A 52 -9.62 13.23 5.51
C ILE A 52 -8.87 14.51 5.15
N LEU A 53 -8.45 14.65 3.90
CA LEU A 53 -7.80 15.84 3.36
C LEU A 53 -8.76 16.64 2.47
N LYS A 54 -9.56 15.96 1.66
CA LYS A 54 -10.49 16.59 0.70
C LYS A 54 -11.66 15.66 0.44
N VAL A 55 -12.85 16.23 0.31
CA VAL A 55 -14.07 15.50 -0.07
C VAL A 55 -14.65 16.13 -1.34
N GLN A 56 -15.12 15.30 -2.25
CA GLN A 56 -15.81 15.70 -3.47
C GLN A 56 -17.08 14.84 -3.60
N ALA A 57 -18.21 15.52 -3.69
CA ALA A 57 -19.46 14.86 -4.05
C ALA A 57 -19.35 14.31 -5.49
N VAL A 58 -20.03 13.23 -5.74
CA VAL A 58 -20.15 12.63 -7.07
C VAL A 58 -21.62 12.57 -7.41
N ASP A 59 -21.96 12.85 -8.65
CA ASP A 59 -23.33 12.82 -9.12
C ASP A 59 -23.94 11.43 -8.92
N GLU A 60 -25.13 11.40 -8.37
CA GLU A 60 -25.88 10.18 -8.11
C GLU A 60 -26.44 9.65 -9.44
N LYS A 61 -26.20 8.38 -9.70
CA LYS A 61 -26.85 7.70 -10.81
C LYS A 61 -28.04 6.91 -10.27
N PRO A 62 -29.21 7.00 -10.91
CA PRO A 62 -30.38 6.23 -10.50
C PRO A 62 -30.08 4.74 -10.43
N GLY A 63 -30.36 4.11 -9.27
CA GLY A 63 -30.14 2.68 -9.05
C GLY A 63 -28.71 2.27 -8.65
N GLU A 64 -27.76 3.19 -8.56
CA GLU A 64 -26.44 2.92 -8.00
C GLU A 64 -26.36 3.33 -6.52
N GLU A 65 -25.51 2.62 -5.76
CA GLU A 65 -25.18 3.00 -4.39
C GLU A 65 -24.47 4.34 -4.35
N ARG A 66 -24.83 5.16 -3.38
CA ARG A 66 -24.26 6.50 -3.22
C ARG A 66 -22.77 6.43 -2.93
N LYS A 67 -21.97 7.06 -3.78
CA LYS A 67 -20.50 7.10 -3.67
C LYS A 67 -20.02 8.52 -3.42
N VAL A 68 -18.90 8.63 -2.76
CA VAL A 68 -18.20 9.90 -2.52
C VAL A 68 -16.72 9.70 -2.83
N ARG A 69 -16.09 10.73 -3.37
CA ARG A 69 -14.64 10.74 -3.63
C ARG A 69 -13.94 11.45 -2.49
N VAL A 70 -13.13 10.75 -1.73
CA VAL A 70 -12.42 11.29 -0.58
C VAL A 70 -10.92 11.08 -0.74
N THR A 71 -10.16 12.16 -0.67
CA THR A 71 -8.70 12.10 -0.62
C THR A 71 -8.28 12.05 0.84
N VAL A 72 -7.49 11.05 1.19
CA VAL A 72 -7.06 10.80 2.57
C VAL A 72 -5.54 10.63 2.68
N GLU A 73 -4.98 11.04 3.81
CA GLU A 73 -3.69 10.58 4.27
C GLU A 73 -3.90 9.21 4.94
N LYS A 74 -3.31 8.17 4.38
CA LYS A 74 -3.53 6.80 4.84
C LYS A 74 -2.36 6.30 5.66
N THR A 75 -2.64 5.86 6.87
CA THR A 75 -1.71 5.07 7.71
C THR A 75 -2.12 3.60 7.64
N TRP A 76 -1.18 2.76 7.28
CA TRP A 76 -1.38 1.34 7.14
C TRP A 76 -0.36 0.58 8.01
N ARG A 77 -0.86 -0.18 8.99
CA ARG A 77 -0.05 -0.94 9.94
C ARG A 77 1.07 -0.09 10.56
N GLY A 78 0.70 1.07 11.10
CA GLY A 78 1.61 2.00 11.74
C GLY A 78 2.49 2.83 10.79
N VAL A 79 2.35 2.67 9.47
CA VAL A 79 3.14 3.40 8.47
C VAL A 79 2.26 4.38 7.70
N THR A 80 2.55 5.67 7.80
CA THR A 80 1.86 6.70 7.01
C THR A 80 2.43 6.77 5.61
N GLN A 81 1.55 6.67 4.62
CA GLN A 81 1.93 6.72 3.22
C GLN A 81 2.35 8.14 2.81
N PRO A 82 3.42 8.30 2.02
CA PRO A 82 3.94 9.62 1.63
C PRO A 82 3.00 10.37 0.69
N LYS A 83 2.19 9.67 -0.09
CA LYS A 83 1.22 10.27 -1.03
C LYS A 83 -0.21 10.06 -0.57
N PRO A 84 -1.07 11.09 -0.68
CA PRO A 84 -2.49 10.95 -0.44
C PRO A 84 -3.13 9.87 -1.33
N VAL A 85 -4.10 9.17 -0.77
CA VAL A 85 -4.83 8.10 -1.45
C VAL A 85 -6.27 8.55 -1.69
N GLU A 86 -6.78 8.32 -2.88
CA GLU A 86 -8.18 8.54 -3.20
C GLU A 86 -9.02 7.30 -2.90
N ILE A 87 -10.12 7.48 -2.18
CA ILE A 87 -11.13 6.47 -1.91
C ILE A 87 -12.37 6.83 -2.71
N TYR A 88 -12.76 5.96 -3.63
CA TYR A 88 -13.97 6.13 -4.44
C TYR A 88 -14.76 4.82 -4.52
N SER A 89 -14.15 3.77 -5.09
CA SER A 89 -14.83 2.51 -5.38
C SER A 89 -15.31 1.73 -4.15
N THR A 90 -14.80 2.05 -2.98
CA THR A 90 -15.19 1.39 -1.71
C THR A 90 -15.98 2.29 -0.78
N SER A 91 -16.28 3.52 -1.18
CA SER A 91 -16.95 4.52 -0.33
C SER A 91 -18.38 4.16 0.06
N TYR A 92 -19.05 3.32 -0.73
CA TYR A 92 -20.40 2.83 -0.45
C TYR A 92 -20.46 1.72 0.61
N LYS A 93 -19.34 1.11 0.94
CA LYS A 93 -19.31 0.01 1.91
C LYS A 93 -19.55 0.54 3.32
N ALA A 94 -20.47 -0.06 4.06
CA ALA A 94 -20.78 0.28 5.45
C ALA A 94 -19.73 -0.31 6.42
N ASP A 95 -18.47 0.11 6.27
CA ASP A 95 -17.31 -0.43 6.97
C ASP A 95 -16.44 0.68 7.61
N TYR A 96 -16.89 1.92 7.52
CA TYR A 96 -16.17 3.07 8.05
C TYR A 96 -16.73 3.51 9.39
N GLU A 97 -15.85 3.99 10.25
CA GLU A 97 -16.16 4.54 11.55
C GLU A 97 -15.33 5.79 11.81
N LEU A 98 -15.97 6.81 12.44
CA LEU A 98 -15.30 8.03 12.82
C LEU A 98 -14.58 7.80 14.15
N VAL A 99 -13.30 8.16 14.21
CA VAL A 99 -12.53 8.12 15.46
C VAL A 99 -12.93 9.31 16.32
N PRO A 100 -13.29 9.11 17.61
CA PRO A 100 -13.47 10.21 18.55
C PRO A 100 -12.21 11.07 18.66
N VAL A 101 -12.39 12.39 18.81
CA VAL A 101 -11.25 13.35 18.86
C VAL A 101 -10.27 13.00 19.98
N GLU A 102 -10.80 12.57 21.12
CA GLU A 102 -10.02 12.20 22.31
C GLU A 102 -9.12 10.98 22.06
N GLU A 103 -9.52 10.12 21.12
CA GLU A 103 -8.78 8.90 20.78
C GLU A 103 -7.78 9.08 19.65
N GLU A 104 -7.89 10.14 18.85
CA GLU A 104 -7.00 10.39 17.72
C GLU A 104 -5.52 10.36 18.10
N GLN A 105 -5.19 10.88 19.29
CA GLN A 105 -3.82 10.91 19.81
C GLN A 105 -3.23 9.51 20.06
N LYS A 106 -4.06 8.54 20.43
CA LYS A 106 -3.61 7.16 20.66
C LYS A 106 -3.15 6.51 19.36
N PHE A 107 -3.87 6.78 18.26
CA PHE A 107 -3.49 6.26 16.94
C PHE A 107 -2.20 6.88 16.41
N LEU A 108 -1.96 8.16 16.70
CA LEU A 108 -0.78 8.89 16.21
C LEU A 108 0.52 8.47 16.90
N LYS A 109 0.49 8.12 18.19
CA LYS A 109 1.68 7.78 18.98
C LYS A 109 2.53 6.65 18.38
N ASN A 110 1.92 5.70 17.71
CA ASN A 110 2.56 4.50 17.22
C ASN A 110 2.72 4.51 15.69
N THR A 111 2.81 5.69 15.06
CA THR A 111 2.93 5.81 13.63
C THR A 111 4.31 6.30 13.19
N LYS A 112 4.79 5.76 12.06
CA LYS A 112 6.04 6.19 11.42
C LYS A 112 5.71 6.79 10.05
N LYS A 113 6.29 7.93 9.74
CA LYS A 113 6.27 8.47 8.37
C LYS A 113 7.43 7.87 7.60
N VAL A 114 7.14 7.25 6.48
CA VAL A 114 8.17 6.73 5.57
C VAL A 114 8.32 7.71 4.42
N GLY A 115 9.56 8.04 4.10
CA GLY A 115 9.87 8.87 2.94
C GLY A 115 9.48 8.22 1.61
N GLU A 116 9.46 8.99 0.56
CA GLU A 116 9.24 8.50 -0.79
C GLU A 116 10.36 7.53 -1.20
N VAL A 117 9.99 6.38 -1.76
CA VAL A 117 10.97 5.42 -2.28
C VAL A 117 11.32 5.82 -3.70
N ILE A 118 12.59 6.18 -3.93
CA ILE A 118 13.11 6.56 -5.23
C ILE A 118 13.93 5.38 -5.76
N LEU A 119 13.45 4.79 -6.85
CA LEU A 119 14.10 3.67 -7.51
C LEU A 119 15.11 4.16 -8.53
N PRO A 120 16.21 3.45 -8.79
CA PRO A 120 17.14 3.81 -9.84
C PRO A 120 16.45 3.74 -11.21
N ASN A 121 16.83 4.63 -12.12
CA ASN A 121 16.35 4.64 -13.50
C ASN A 121 17.05 3.58 -14.38
N LYS A 122 18.25 3.16 -13.98
CA LYS A 122 19.06 2.15 -14.66
C LYS A 122 19.58 1.14 -13.64
N ILE A 123 19.65 -0.12 -14.06
CA ILE A 123 20.23 -1.22 -13.28
C ILE A 123 21.14 -2.05 -14.17
N GLU A 124 22.05 -2.80 -13.59
CA GLU A 124 22.90 -3.73 -14.32
C GLU A 124 22.06 -4.88 -14.91
N PHE A 125 22.46 -5.36 -16.08
CA PHE A 125 21.88 -6.58 -16.62
C PHE A 125 22.27 -7.81 -15.78
N PRO A 126 21.47 -8.90 -15.83
CA PRO A 126 21.90 -10.18 -15.29
C PRO A 126 23.24 -10.60 -15.88
N PRO A 127 24.12 -11.28 -15.12
CA PRO A 127 25.49 -11.52 -15.53
C PRO A 127 25.62 -12.12 -16.93
N LEU A 128 24.86 -13.15 -17.25
CA LEU A 128 24.90 -13.80 -18.57
C LEU A 128 24.43 -12.87 -19.69
N LEU A 129 23.34 -12.14 -19.46
CA LEU A 129 22.80 -11.21 -20.47
C LEU A 129 23.72 -9.99 -20.63
N ARG A 130 24.38 -9.55 -19.57
CA ARG A 130 25.35 -8.47 -19.60
C ARG A 130 26.53 -8.81 -20.51
N GLU A 131 27.09 -10.01 -20.39
CA GLU A 131 28.19 -10.46 -21.27
C GLU A 131 27.74 -10.56 -22.73
N TYR A 132 26.56 -11.11 -23.00
CA TYR A 132 26.01 -11.17 -24.33
C TYR A 132 25.85 -9.78 -24.98
N ILE A 133 25.24 -8.84 -24.25
CA ILE A 133 25.05 -7.46 -24.75
C ILE A 133 26.39 -6.75 -24.91
N ARG A 134 27.35 -7.00 -24.02
CA ARG A 134 28.71 -6.45 -24.12
C ARG A 134 29.42 -6.92 -25.39
N GLU A 135 29.30 -8.19 -25.75
CA GLU A 135 29.83 -8.73 -27.01
C GLU A 135 29.15 -8.12 -28.24
N GLU A 136 27.84 -7.93 -28.18
CA GLU A 136 27.06 -7.40 -29.29
C GLU A 136 27.23 -5.89 -29.49
N THR A 137 27.26 -5.09 -28.43
CA THR A 137 27.28 -3.64 -28.50
C THR A 137 28.66 -3.02 -28.33
N GLY A 138 29.63 -3.76 -27.76
CA GLY A 138 30.96 -3.25 -27.42
C GLY A 138 30.99 -2.34 -26.18
N GLU A 139 29.86 -2.14 -25.50
CA GLU A 139 29.80 -1.35 -24.28
C GLU A 139 30.43 -2.10 -23.09
N SER A 140 31.34 -1.46 -22.37
CA SER A 140 32.02 -2.10 -21.24
C SER A 140 31.09 -2.41 -20.05
N ASN A 141 30.03 -1.63 -19.83
CA ASN A 141 29.07 -1.83 -18.75
C ASN A 141 27.66 -1.42 -19.20
N PRO A 142 26.97 -2.26 -19.97
CA PRO A 142 25.63 -1.98 -20.43
C PRO A 142 24.64 -1.96 -19.26
N LEU A 143 23.71 -0.99 -19.27
CA LEU A 143 22.71 -0.79 -18.25
C LEU A 143 21.29 -0.93 -18.82
N MET A 144 20.43 -1.57 -18.08
CA MET A 144 19.03 -1.76 -18.42
C MET A 144 18.15 -0.65 -17.82
N ASN A 145 17.29 -0.05 -18.65
CA ASN A 145 16.33 0.94 -18.16
C ASN A 145 15.24 0.27 -17.30
N VAL A 146 14.97 0.86 -16.16
CA VAL A 146 13.92 0.41 -15.24
C VAL A 146 12.58 0.99 -15.67
N HIS A 147 11.61 0.14 -15.94
CA HIS A 147 10.23 0.51 -16.19
C HIS A 147 9.35 0.15 -15.01
N PHE A 148 8.63 1.14 -14.48
CA PHE A 148 7.80 0.96 -13.31
C PHE A 148 6.31 0.93 -13.68
N LYS A 149 5.65 -0.18 -13.37
CA LYS A 149 4.20 -0.30 -13.57
C LYS A 149 3.46 0.44 -12.46
N LYS A 150 2.99 1.65 -12.74
CA LYS A 150 2.35 2.57 -11.78
C LYS A 150 1.15 2.00 -11.01
N THR A 151 0.60 0.87 -11.45
CA THR A 151 -0.65 0.31 -10.92
C THR A 151 -0.52 -0.24 -9.50
N TYR A 152 0.65 -0.70 -9.08
CA TYR A 152 0.80 -1.48 -7.84
C TYR A 152 1.47 -0.75 -6.69
N ASN A 153 2.27 0.27 -6.93
CA ASN A 153 2.98 0.95 -5.85
C ASN A 153 2.95 2.47 -6.02
N LYS A 154 2.03 3.11 -5.29
CA LYS A 154 1.90 4.58 -5.28
C LYS A 154 2.98 5.27 -4.43
N GLN A 155 3.79 4.50 -3.72
CA GLN A 155 4.80 5.01 -2.77
C GLN A 155 6.18 5.14 -3.40
N ALA A 156 6.41 4.50 -4.55
CA ALA A 156 7.69 4.54 -5.25
C ALA A 156 7.58 5.29 -6.56
N ARG A 157 8.69 5.89 -6.99
CA ARG A 157 8.89 6.46 -8.32
C ARG A 157 10.30 6.17 -8.83
N ILE A 158 10.50 6.29 -10.12
CA ILE A 158 11.84 6.22 -10.72
C ILE A 158 12.53 7.58 -10.51
N ALA A 159 13.82 7.55 -10.24
CA ALA A 159 14.67 8.72 -10.13
C ALA A 159 14.64 9.54 -11.43
N ALA A 160 14.58 10.86 -11.30
CA ALA A 160 14.80 11.76 -12.42
C ALA A 160 16.29 11.72 -12.84
N GLU A 161 16.60 12.29 -14.01
CA GLU A 161 17.97 12.35 -14.50
C GLU A 161 18.85 13.16 -13.53
N GLY A 162 19.92 12.54 -13.03
CA GLY A 162 20.80 13.13 -12.02
C GLY A 162 20.36 12.99 -10.56
N GLU A 163 19.17 12.44 -10.29
CA GLU A 163 18.67 12.22 -8.94
C GLU A 163 19.22 10.91 -8.37
N GLN A 164 19.66 10.95 -7.11
CA GLN A 164 20.16 9.74 -6.45
C GLN A 164 19.00 8.87 -5.94
N PRO A 165 18.98 7.56 -6.23
CA PRO A 165 17.98 6.65 -5.71
C PRO A 165 18.13 6.43 -4.20
N THR A 166 17.01 6.26 -3.49
CA THR A 166 17.01 5.91 -2.06
C THR A 166 17.17 4.41 -1.82
N VAL A 167 16.97 3.59 -2.85
CA VAL A 167 17.05 2.13 -2.81
C VAL A 167 17.93 1.65 -3.94
N GLN A 168 18.84 0.75 -3.63
CA GLN A 168 19.59 0.03 -4.64
C GLN A 168 18.78 -1.21 -5.06
N LEU A 169 18.46 -1.29 -6.35
CA LEU A 169 17.91 -2.50 -6.95
C LEU A 169 19.09 -3.30 -7.49
N GLY A 170 19.42 -4.39 -6.82
CA GLY A 170 20.27 -5.43 -7.38
C GLY A 170 19.39 -6.56 -7.89
N MET A 171 19.80 -7.25 -8.94
CA MET A 171 19.28 -8.59 -9.16
C MET A 171 19.92 -9.49 -8.10
N SER A 172 19.43 -9.41 -6.89
CA SER A 172 19.76 -10.42 -5.91
C SER A 172 19.01 -11.69 -6.33
N LEU A 173 19.68 -12.56 -7.04
CA LEU A 173 19.56 -13.97 -6.66
C LEU A 173 19.68 -13.94 -5.14
N SER A 174 18.63 -14.31 -4.42
CA SER A 174 18.66 -14.47 -2.97
C SER A 174 20.03 -15.06 -2.63
N LYS A 175 20.81 -14.41 -1.73
CA LYS A 175 22.09 -14.98 -1.31
C LYS A 175 21.83 -16.47 -1.11
N PRO A 176 22.55 -17.36 -1.81
CA PRO A 176 22.39 -18.77 -1.54
C PRO A 176 22.56 -18.91 -0.01
N PRO A 177 21.71 -19.66 0.68
CA PRO A 177 21.85 -19.89 2.10
C PRO A 177 23.32 -20.28 2.29
N GLU A 178 24.01 -19.63 3.24
CA GLU A 178 25.41 -19.94 3.52
C GLU A 178 25.49 -21.45 3.70
N VAL A 179 26.05 -22.11 2.69
CA VAL A 179 26.18 -23.56 2.67
C VAL A 179 27.17 -23.87 3.78
N SER A 180 26.64 -24.32 4.94
CA SER A 180 27.50 -24.69 6.02
C SER A 180 28.37 -25.86 5.53
N ALA A 181 29.68 -25.81 5.80
CA ALA A 181 30.62 -26.88 5.43
C ALA A 181 30.13 -28.28 5.85
N LYS A 182 29.29 -28.34 6.89
CA LYS A 182 28.60 -29.57 7.35
C LYS A 182 27.68 -30.23 6.31
N LEU A 183 27.21 -29.49 5.29
CA LEU A 183 26.32 -30.05 4.27
C LEU A 183 27.05 -31.06 3.36
N TYR A 184 28.39 -30.98 3.29
CA TYR A 184 29.23 -31.81 2.46
C TYR A 184 30.11 -32.74 3.27
N GLU A 185 30.04 -32.75 4.61
CA GLU A 185 30.69 -33.71 5.48
C GLU A 185 30.11 -35.10 5.18
N GLY A 186 30.94 -35.98 4.62
CA GLY A 186 30.59 -37.36 4.29
C GLY A 186 30.23 -37.65 2.83
N LEU A 187 30.37 -36.66 1.93
CA LEU A 187 30.17 -36.83 0.47
C LEU A 187 31.49 -36.91 -0.32
N LEU A 188 32.65 -36.87 0.35
CA LEU A 188 33.99 -37.07 -0.22
C LEU A 188 34.62 -38.31 0.39
#